data_d0e46e27342e4a98784b4f0b7c0e88ff
#
_entry.id   d0e46e27342e4a98784b4f0b7c0e88ff
#
_cell.length_a   1.000
_cell.length_b   1.000
_cell.length_c   1.000
_cell.angle_alpha   90.00
_cell.angle_beta   90.00
_cell.angle_gamma   90.00
#
_symmetry.space_group_name_H-M   'P 1'
#
loop_
_entity.id
_entity.type
_entity.pdbx_description
1 polymer ?
#
loop_
_entity_poly.entity_id
_entity_poly.type
_entity_poly.pdbx_seq_one_letter_code
_entity_poly.pdbx_strand_id
1 'polypeptide(L)'
;MRILFLTDNFPPEVNAPASRTFDHCKAWVKAGADVTVVTCVPNFPQGVVYSGYRNTLYQKEVMEGVKVIRVWSYIVPNKGIAKRTLDYISYSVSSFIAGLFVKTDVVVATSPQFFTALSGRALAWWKRKPWIMEVRDLWPESIKTVDAMRDSW
;
A
#
# COMPACT_ATOMS: atom_id res chain seq x y z
N MET A 1 18.97 -7.22 -5.85
CA MET A 1 17.57 -7.73 -5.85
C MET A 1 16.62 -6.56 -6.02
N ARG A 2 15.63 -6.67 -6.90
CA ARG A 2 14.63 -5.62 -7.14
C ARG A 2 13.34 -6.01 -6.42
N ILE A 3 12.86 -5.13 -5.54
CA ILE A 3 11.66 -5.34 -4.72
C ILE A 3 10.57 -4.37 -5.20
N LEU A 4 9.39 -4.90 -5.53
CA LEU A 4 8.19 -4.11 -5.75
C LEU A 4 7.30 -4.25 -4.52
N PHE A 5 7.05 -3.14 -3.82
CA PHE A 5 6.24 -3.08 -2.61
C PHE A 5 4.93 -2.34 -2.87
N LEU A 6 3.80 -2.97 -2.58
CA LEU A 6 2.48 -2.36 -2.70
C LEU A 6 1.93 -2.01 -1.32
N THR A 7 1.60 -0.75 -1.12
CA THR A 7 1.00 -0.23 0.13
C THR A 7 0.17 1.01 -0.18
N ASP A 8 -0.96 1.15 0.47
CA ASP A 8 -1.81 2.35 0.36
C ASP A 8 -1.29 3.52 1.18
N ASN A 9 -0.59 3.25 2.29
CA ASN A 9 -0.04 4.27 3.18
C ASN A 9 1.47 4.36 3.04
N PHE A 10 1.97 5.57 2.77
CA PHE A 10 3.40 5.85 2.67
C PHE A 10 3.68 7.32 3.03
N PRO A 11 4.89 7.68 3.49
CA PRO A 11 5.20 9.09 3.78
C PRO A 11 4.84 10.03 2.62
N PRO A 12 4.42 11.29 2.94
CA PRO A 12 4.54 11.98 4.21
C PRO A 12 3.40 11.71 5.21
N GLU A 13 2.57 10.69 5.01
CA GLU A 13 1.58 10.32 6.00
C GLU A 13 2.23 9.89 7.31
N VAL A 14 1.76 10.46 8.42
CA VAL A 14 2.26 10.20 9.78
C VAL A 14 1.34 9.18 10.45
N ASN A 15 1.47 7.94 10.06
CA ASN A 15 0.78 6.81 10.69
C ASN A 15 1.73 5.61 10.81
N ALA A 16 1.44 4.69 11.71
CA ALA A 16 2.28 3.52 11.95
C ALA A 16 2.52 2.65 10.70
N PRO A 17 1.50 2.40 9.83
CA PRO A 17 1.68 1.73 8.56
C PRO A 17 2.71 2.39 7.64
N ALA A 18 2.60 3.69 7.43
CA ALA A 18 3.49 4.43 6.54
C ALA A 18 4.94 4.44 7.05
N SER A 19 5.13 4.77 8.35
CA SER A 19 6.47 4.84 8.97
C SER A 19 7.16 3.49 8.93
N ARG A 20 6.49 2.42 9.34
CA ARG A 20 7.03 1.07 9.34
C ARG A 20 7.43 0.60 7.94
N THR A 21 6.56 0.78 6.95
CA THR A 21 6.85 0.39 5.57
C THR A 21 8.05 1.16 5.03
N PHE A 22 8.13 2.45 5.34
CA PHE A 22 9.26 3.27 4.93
C PHE A 22 10.57 2.82 5.56
N ASP A 23 10.57 2.51 6.86
CA ASP A 23 11.77 2.03 7.55
C ASP A 23 12.25 0.68 7.00
N HIS A 24 11.35 -0.25 6.68
CA HIS A 24 11.69 -1.49 5.99
C HIS A 24 12.33 -1.21 4.62
N CYS A 25 11.71 -0.36 3.80
CA CYS A 25 12.22 -0.01 2.48
C CYS A 25 13.61 0.62 2.55
N LYS A 26 13.84 1.54 3.50
CA LYS A 26 15.17 2.13 3.73
C LYS A 26 16.21 1.09 4.13
N ALA A 27 15.84 0.17 5.02
CA ALA A 27 16.75 -0.90 5.45
C ALA A 27 17.16 -1.80 4.27
N TRP A 28 16.20 -2.13 3.39
CA TRP A 28 16.51 -2.92 2.19
C TRP A 28 17.37 -2.16 1.18
N VAL A 29 17.14 -0.85 1.01
CA VAL A 29 18.00 -0.01 0.16
C VAL A 29 19.43 0.02 0.72
N LYS A 30 19.58 0.19 2.04
CA LYS A 30 20.91 0.13 2.71
C LYS A 30 21.59 -1.23 2.54
N ALA A 31 20.81 -2.31 2.45
CA ALA A 31 21.31 -3.66 2.16
C ALA A 31 21.56 -3.91 0.66
N GLY A 32 21.49 -2.90 -0.19
CA GLY A 32 21.78 -2.99 -1.62
C GLY A 32 20.63 -3.47 -2.51
N ALA A 33 19.39 -3.47 -2.01
CA ALA A 33 18.22 -3.75 -2.84
C ALA A 33 17.77 -2.50 -3.62
N ASP A 34 17.23 -2.70 -4.81
CA ASP A 34 16.53 -1.69 -5.59
C ASP A 34 15.04 -1.77 -5.24
N VAL A 35 14.56 -0.83 -4.44
CA VAL A 35 13.19 -0.85 -3.91
C VAL A 35 12.32 0.16 -4.65
N THR A 36 11.21 -0.33 -5.19
CA THR A 36 10.14 0.50 -5.76
C THR A 36 8.86 0.29 -4.98
N VAL A 37 8.31 1.34 -4.42
CA VAL A 37 7.02 1.36 -3.73
C VAL A 37 5.96 1.90 -4.67
N VAL A 38 4.82 1.22 -4.77
CA VAL A 38 3.61 1.76 -5.41
C VAL A 38 2.61 2.07 -4.32
N THR A 39 2.18 3.33 -4.25
CA THR A 39 1.27 3.85 -3.22
C THR A 39 0.29 4.85 -3.83
N CYS A 40 -0.72 5.26 -3.09
CA CYS A 40 -1.56 6.39 -3.48
C CYS A 40 -0.95 7.73 -3.03
N VAL A 41 -1.59 8.85 -3.38
CA VAL A 41 -1.21 10.15 -2.83
C VAL A 41 -1.60 10.24 -1.34
N PRO A 42 -0.82 10.97 -0.51
CA PRO A 42 -1.09 11.04 0.92
C PRO A 42 -2.44 11.72 1.18
N ASN A 43 -3.28 11.09 1.99
CA ASN A 43 -4.64 11.52 2.27
C ASN A 43 -5.15 11.15 3.68
N PHE A 44 -4.46 10.26 4.39
CA PHE A 44 -4.84 9.81 5.74
C PHE A 44 -4.53 10.88 6.80
N PRO A 45 -5.39 11.11 7.83
CA PRO A 45 -6.61 10.33 8.15
C PRO A 45 -7.90 10.92 7.56
N GLN A 46 -7.86 12.09 6.98
CA GLN A 46 -9.05 12.88 6.62
C GLN A 46 -9.69 12.45 5.28
N GLY A 47 -8.98 11.65 4.46
CA GLY A 47 -9.41 11.35 3.09
C GLY A 47 -9.42 12.59 2.21
N VAL A 48 -8.45 13.48 2.42
CA VAL A 48 -8.21 14.69 1.64
C VAL A 48 -6.75 14.71 1.21
N VAL A 49 -6.50 14.96 -0.06
CA VAL A 49 -5.14 15.03 -0.60
C VAL A 49 -4.34 16.12 0.10
N TYR A 50 -3.14 15.79 0.56
CA TYR A 50 -2.24 16.74 1.24
C TYR A 50 -1.84 17.89 0.32
N SER A 51 -1.62 19.06 0.92
CA SER A 51 -1.09 20.22 0.22
C SER A 51 0.23 19.88 -0.47
N GLY A 52 0.40 20.32 -1.72
CA GLY A 52 1.58 20.01 -2.54
C GLY A 52 1.47 18.71 -3.34
N TYR A 53 0.48 17.86 -3.10
CA TYR A 53 0.21 16.66 -3.88
C TYR A 53 -1.00 16.82 -4.79
N ARG A 54 -1.02 16.04 -5.87
CA ARG A 54 -2.16 15.98 -6.79
C ARG A 54 -2.51 14.52 -7.04
N ASN A 55 -3.80 14.19 -7.03
CA ASN A 55 -4.28 12.85 -7.34
C ASN A 55 -4.27 12.59 -8.84
N THR A 56 -3.08 12.37 -9.38
CA THR A 56 -2.82 12.10 -10.79
C THR A 56 -2.73 10.59 -11.05
N LEU A 57 -2.88 10.18 -12.31
CA LEU A 57 -2.80 8.77 -12.68
C LEU A 57 -1.45 8.14 -12.33
N TYR A 58 -0.36 8.93 -12.42
CA TYR A 58 0.98 8.44 -12.21
C TYR A 58 1.95 9.58 -11.87
N GLN A 59 2.66 9.44 -10.76
CA GLN A 59 3.70 10.38 -10.32
C GLN A 59 4.87 9.62 -9.73
N LYS A 60 6.08 10.05 -10.02
CA LYS A 60 7.33 9.47 -9.47
C LYS A 60 8.01 10.43 -8.53
N GLU A 61 8.56 9.90 -7.46
CA GLU A 61 9.48 10.60 -6.57
C GLU A 61 10.53 9.63 -6.01
N VAL A 62 11.56 10.15 -5.36
CA VAL A 62 12.58 9.34 -4.67
C VAL A 62 12.70 9.86 -3.24
N MET A 63 12.61 8.96 -2.27
CA MET A 63 12.69 9.25 -0.85
C MET A 63 13.73 8.34 -0.19
N GLU A 64 14.83 8.90 0.32
CA GLU A 64 15.91 8.12 0.98
C GLU A 64 16.41 6.93 0.14
N GLY A 65 16.48 7.08 -1.18
CA GLY A 65 16.87 6.02 -2.10
C GLY A 65 15.76 5.05 -2.51
N VAL A 66 14.59 5.15 -1.91
CA VAL A 66 13.39 4.39 -2.29
C VAL A 66 12.70 5.08 -3.47
N LYS A 67 12.48 4.36 -4.55
CA LYS A 67 11.68 4.83 -5.69
C LYS A 67 10.20 4.74 -5.33
N VAL A 68 9.48 5.84 -5.39
CA VAL A 68 8.05 5.89 -5.06
C VAL A 68 7.26 6.21 -6.30
N ILE A 69 6.26 5.41 -6.59
CA ILE A 69 5.26 5.64 -7.64
C ILE A 69 3.93 5.88 -6.95
N ARG A 70 3.39 7.08 -7.10
CA ARG A 70 2.05 7.39 -6.63
C ARG A 70 1.06 7.22 -7.78
N VAL A 71 0.01 6.48 -7.49
CA VAL A 71 -1.06 6.18 -8.45
C VAL A 71 -2.36 6.83 -8.00
N TRP A 72 -3.25 7.02 -8.95
CA TRP A 72 -4.60 7.52 -8.69
C TRP A 72 -5.39 6.54 -7.83
N SER A 73 -6.14 7.07 -6.86
CA SER A 73 -7.16 6.33 -6.13
C SER A 73 -8.41 7.21 -5.94
N TYR A 74 -9.55 6.58 -5.69
CA TYR A 74 -10.80 7.26 -5.38
C TYR A 74 -10.79 7.72 -3.93
N ILE A 75 -10.13 8.85 -3.67
CA ILE A 75 -9.97 9.41 -2.33
C ILE A 75 -11.27 10.07 -1.89
N VAL A 76 -11.78 9.63 -0.75
CA VAL A 76 -12.98 10.20 -0.12
C VAL A 76 -12.80 10.28 1.39
N PRO A 77 -13.41 11.28 2.04
CA PRO A 77 -13.49 11.30 3.50
C PRO A 77 -14.08 9.98 4.03
N ASN A 78 -13.55 9.49 5.16
CA ASN A 78 -13.87 8.19 5.76
C ASN A 78 -15.35 8.07 6.20
N LYS A 79 -16.29 8.18 5.25
CA LYS A 79 -17.73 8.07 5.49
C LYS A 79 -18.36 6.99 4.59
N GLY A 80 -18.75 5.89 5.22
CA GLY A 80 -19.48 4.80 4.58
C GLY A 80 -18.63 3.68 3.99
N ILE A 81 -19.08 2.44 4.18
CA ILE A 81 -18.35 1.22 3.76
C ILE A 81 -18.19 1.15 2.24
N ALA A 82 -19.24 1.48 1.48
CA ALA A 82 -19.22 1.40 0.01
C ALA A 82 -18.15 2.31 -0.62
N LYS A 83 -18.01 3.55 -0.12
CA LYS A 83 -17.01 4.50 -0.63
C LYS A 83 -15.59 4.06 -0.30
N ARG A 84 -15.36 3.50 0.89
CA ARG A 84 -14.06 2.93 1.27
C ARG A 84 -13.70 1.70 0.42
N THR A 85 -14.68 0.86 0.10
CA THR A 85 -14.47 -0.29 -0.79
C THR A 85 -14.08 0.17 -2.18
N LEU A 86 -14.72 1.22 -2.72
CA LEU A 86 -14.35 1.81 -4.01
C LEU A 86 -12.95 2.41 -4.00
N ASP A 87 -12.55 3.09 -2.93
CA ASP A 87 -11.18 3.59 -2.75
C ASP A 87 -10.18 2.43 -2.83
N TYR A 88 -10.38 1.38 -2.05
CA TYR A 88 -9.52 0.20 -2.03
C TYR A 88 -9.43 -0.53 -3.38
N ILE A 89 -10.56 -0.68 -4.07
CA ILE A 89 -10.59 -1.30 -5.40
C ILE A 89 -9.85 -0.41 -6.40
N SER A 90 -10.10 0.90 -6.39
CA SER A 90 -9.47 1.84 -7.32
C SER A 90 -7.94 1.85 -7.16
N TYR A 91 -7.46 1.89 -5.91
CA TYR A 91 -6.03 1.76 -5.62
C TYR A 91 -5.48 0.41 -6.09
N SER A 92 -6.18 -0.69 -5.81
CA SER A 92 -5.77 -2.03 -6.24
C SER A 92 -5.57 -2.12 -7.76
N VAL A 93 -6.53 -1.60 -8.52
CA VAL A 93 -6.45 -1.58 -9.99
C VAL A 93 -5.30 -0.69 -10.48
N SER A 94 -5.20 0.52 -9.95
CA SER A 94 -4.14 1.46 -10.35
C SER A 94 -2.75 0.94 -10.00
N SER A 95 -2.59 0.34 -8.81
CA SER A 95 -1.32 -0.24 -8.37
C SER A 95 -0.93 -1.47 -9.20
N PHE A 96 -1.90 -2.30 -9.59
CA PHE A 96 -1.67 -3.41 -10.52
C PHE A 96 -1.15 -2.90 -11.85
N ILE A 97 -1.83 -1.92 -12.47
CA ILE A 97 -1.43 -1.37 -13.78
C ILE A 97 -0.03 -0.74 -13.69
N ALA A 98 0.23 0.09 -12.69
CA ALA A 98 1.55 0.71 -12.52
C ALA A 98 2.64 -0.35 -12.29
N GLY A 99 2.34 -1.36 -11.48
CA GLY A 99 3.25 -2.46 -11.18
C GLY A 99 3.64 -3.29 -12.41
N LEU A 100 2.80 -3.39 -13.44
CA LEU A 100 3.12 -4.10 -14.68
C LEU A 100 4.40 -3.55 -15.35
N PHE A 101 4.62 -2.25 -15.25
CA PHE A 101 5.75 -1.56 -15.88
C PHE A 101 7.02 -1.52 -14.99
N VAL A 102 6.95 -2.00 -13.76
CA VAL A 102 8.09 -2.05 -12.85
C VAL A 102 8.81 -3.39 -12.98
N LYS A 103 10.10 -3.36 -13.29
CA LYS A 103 10.94 -4.57 -13.27
C LYS A 103 11.18 -5.00 -11.82
N THR A 104 10.86 -6.24 -11.49
CA THR A 104 11.00 -6.75 -10.12
C THR A 104 11.47 -8.21 -10.08
N ASP A 105 12.06 -8.61 -8.97
CA ASP A 105 12.44 -9.99 -8.68
C ASP A 105 11.50 -10.62 -7.63
N VAL A 106 10.86 -9.78 -6.79
CA VAL A 106 9.87 -10.18 -5.78
C VAL A 106 8.80 -9.10 -5.64
N VAL A 107 7.55 -9.51 -5.43
CA VAL A 107 6.42 -8.61 -5.14
C VAL A 107 6.05 -8.76 -3.67
N VAL A 108 5.99 -7.65 -2.95
CA VAL A 108 5.52 -7.59 -1.56
C VAL A 108 4.25 -6.77 -1.50
N ALA A 109 3.25 -7.23 -0.78
CA ALA A 109 2.01 -6.50 -0.53
C ALA A 109 1.66 -6.55 0.95
N THR A 110 1.22 -5.43 1.51
CA THR A 110 0.93 -5.33 2.94
C THR A 110 -0.56 -5.20 3.23
N SER A 111 -1.01 -5.80 4.35
CA SER A 111 -2.35 -5.57 4.92
C SER A 111 -2.42 -4.17 5.61
N PRO A 112 -3.59 -3.64 6.02
CA PRO A 112 -4.85 -4.37 6.24
C PRO A 112 -5.75 -4.51 5.00
N GLN A 113 -5.44 -3.87 3.89
CA GLN A 113 -6.30 -3.90 2.72
C GLN A 113 -6.18 -5.21 1.95
N PHE A 114 -7.25 -6.01 1.96
CA PHE A 114 -7.33 -7.26 1.22
C PHE A 114 -7.11 -7.08 -0.29
N PHE A 115 -7.63 -6.01 -0.86
CA PHE A 115 -7.50 -5.72 -2.30
C PHE A 115 -6.05 -5.44 -2.72
N THR A 116 -5.23 -4.85 -1.84
CA THR A 116 -3.79 -4.68 -2.08
C THR A 116 -3.08 -6.03 -2.18
N ALA A 117 -3.46 -6.99 -1.34
CA ALA A 117 -2.92 -8.34 -1.39
C ALA A 117 -3.29 -9.05 -2.71
N LEU A 118 -4.54 -8.90 -3.18
CA LEU A 118 -4.99 -9.45 -4.47
C LEU A 118 -4.20 -8.86 -5.63
N SER A 119 -4.00 -7.53 -5.64
CA SER A 119 -3.17 -6.85 -6.64
C SER A 119 -1.74 -7.39 -6.65
N GLY A 120 -1.12 -7.53 -5.47
CA GLY A 120 0.22 -8.08 -5.32
C GLY A 120 0.34 -9.51 -5.84
N ARG A 121 -0.62 -10.38 -5.49
CA ARG A 121 -0.69 -11.76 -5.98
C ARG A 121 -0.86 -11.81 -7.50
N ALA A 122 -1.76 -11.01 -8.05
CA ALA A 122 -2.02 -10.96 -9.50
C ALA A 122 -0.77 -10.50 -10.27
N LEU A 123 -0.07 -9.47 -9.78
CA LEU A 123 1.20 -9.00 -10.34
C LEU A 123 2.28 -10.06 -10.30
N ALA A 124 2.45 -10.73 -9.17
CA ALA A 124 3.44 -11.77 -9.00
C ALA A 124 3.18 -12.93 -9.95
N TRP A 125 1.92 -13.35 -10.09
CA TRP A 125 1.51 -14.37 -11.04
C TRP A 125 1.81 -13.97 -12.50
N TRP A 126 1.40 -12.74 -12.89
CA TRP A 126 1.63 -12.22 -14.24
C TRP A 126 3.12 -12.15 -14.59
N LYS A 127 3.92 -11.67 -13.62
CA LYS A 127 5.38 -11.52 -13.78
C LYS A 127 6.15 -12.82 -13.56
N ARG A 128 5.49 -13.89 -13.12
CA ARG A 128 6.11 -15.16 -12.70
C ARG A 128 7.22 -14.94 -11.65
N LYS A 129 6.89 -14.15 -10.62
CA LYS A 129 7.81 -13.79 -9.53
C LYS A 129 7.26 -14.24 -8.19
N PRO A 130 8.13 -14.48 -7.19
CA PRO A 130 7.69 -14.73 -5.83
C PRO A 130 6.80 -13.61 -5.30
N TRP A 131 5.82 -13.98 -4.45
CA TRP A 131 4.94 -13.07 -3.76
C TRP A 131 5.06 -13.25 -2.25
N ILE A 132 5.16 -12.15 -1.53
CA ILE A 132 5.18 -12.09 -0.07
C ILE A 132 4.01 -11.22 0.37
N MET A 133 3.15 -11.77 1.23
CA MET A 133 2.12 -11.00 1.89
C MET A 133 2.57 -10.66 3.31
N GLU A 134 2.69 -9.38 3.60
CA GLU A 134 2.94 -8.90 4.95
C GLU A 134 1.62 -8.70 5.69
N VAL A 135 1.28 -9.63 6.58
CA VAL A 135 0.10 -9.52 7.44
C VAL A 135 0.47 -8.74 8.70
N ARG A 136 -0.15 -7.57 8.90
CA ARG A 136 0.13 -6.69 10.05
C ARG A 136 -0.85 -6.87 11.20
N ASP A 137 -2.10 -7.16 10.86
CA ASP A 137 -3.19 -7.32 11.83
C ASP A 137 -3.90 -8.64 11.61
N LEU A 138 -4.03 -9.45 12.65
CA LEU A 138 -4.79 -10.68 12.62
C LEU A 138 -6.27 -10.36 12.86
N TRP A 139 -6.97 -9.96 11.81
CA TRP A 139 -8.42 -9.80 11.82
C TRP A 139 -9.11 -11.16 11.72
N PRO A 140 -10.16 -11.45 12.51
CA PRO A 140 -10.88 -10.60 13.49
C PRO A 140 -10.36 -10.69 14.93
N GLU A 141 -9.30 -11.45 15.20
CA GLU A 141 -8.83 -11.72 16.57
C GLU A 141 -8.34 -10.48 17.29
N SER A 142 -7.69 -9.55 16.59
CA SER A 142 -7.26 -8.27 17.16
C SER A 142 -8.43 -7.42 17.67
N ILE A 143 -9.63 -7.54 17.09
CA ILE A 143 -10.84 -6.83 17.56
C ILE A 143 -11.35 -7.44 18.87
N LYS A 144 -11.28 -8.75 19.02
CA LYS A 144 -11.68 -9.46 20.25
C LYS A 144 -10.79 -9.09 21.43
N THR A 145 -9.49 -8.94 21.17
CA THR A 145 -8.50 -8.60 22.19
C THR A 145 -8.67 -7.17 22.74
N VAL A 146 -9.25 -6.25 21.97
CA VAL A 146 -9.48 -4.84 22.38
C VAL A 146 -10.90 -4.65 22.94
N ASP A 147 -11.65 -5.72 23.20
CA ASP A 147 -13.03 -5.71 23.74
C ASP A 147 -14.04 -4.90 22.89
N ALA A 148 -13.70 -4.62 21.63
CA ALA A 148 -14.51 -3.85 20.70
C ALA A 148 -15.68 -4.62 20.10
N MET A 149 -15.70 -5.95 20.23
CA MET A 149 -16.83 -6.83 19.95
C MET A 149 -17.12 -7.71 21.15
N ARG A 150 -18.18 -7.39 21.88
CA ARG A 150 -18.76 -8.35 22.83
C ARG A 150 -19.30 -9.53 22.05
N ASP A 151 -19.00 -10.74 22.51
CA ASP A 151 -19.64 -11.96 22.03
C ASP A 151 -21.15 -11.83 22.28
N SER A 152 -21.89 -11.40 21.25
CA SER A 152 -23.35 -11.51 21.25
C SER A 152 -23.71 -12.86 20.63
N TRP A 153 -23.84 -13.84 21.49
CA TRP A 153 -24.57 -15.09 21.25
C TRP A 153 -25.87 -15.09 22.03
#